data_9955d4d4c6c1f5c034016321e9e121e5
#
_entry.id   9955d4d4c6c1f5c034016321e9e121e5
#
_cell.length_a   1.000
_cell.length_b   1.000
_cell.length_c   1.000
_cell.angle_alpha   90.00
_cell.angle_beta   90.00
_cell.angle_gamma   90.00
#
_symmetry.space_group_name_H-M   'P 1'
#
loop_
_entity.id
_entity.type
_entity.pdbx_description
1 polymer ?
#
loop_
_entity_poly.entity_id
_entity_poly.type
_entity_poly.pdbx_seq_one_letter_code
_entity_poly.pdbx_strand_id
1 'polypeptide(L)'
;MITNILFYSILIATIGISYHGFKNQDFFRRYMFNVRSVQKGDYLRLLSSGFLHAGWEHLIFNMISLFFFHKVILVGMGVDVFMLIYIGAIVFGNLFCLYIYRHQPYYSAIGASGGVSGIIFASIALMPHLRVNFIPGWLFGTIYFGYSVYRMLDPRMGDNVGHAAHLGGAIFGIAIIALLKPLFIVENALYLGIMALPLAYMGYRLLKK
;
A
#
# COMPACT_ATOMS: atom_id res chain seq x y z
N MET A 1 1.93 8.82 -24.54
CA MET A 1 3.02 7.86 -24.80
C MET A 1 3.97 7.74 -23.61
N ILE A 2 4.54 8.82 -23.10
CA ILE A 2 5.48 8.83 -21.93
C ILE A 2 4.84 8.22 -20.66
N THR A 3 3.58 8.51 -20.40
CA THR A 3 2.80 8.02 -19.24
C THR A 3 2.81 6.49 -19.14
N ASN A 4 2.61 5.82 -20.26
CA ASN A 4 2.61 4.37 -20.33
C ASN A 4 4.02 3.78 -20.15
N ILE A 5 5.04 4.48 -20.66
CA ILE A 5 6.44 4.04 -20.53
C ILE A 5 6.84 3.95 -19.06
N LEU A 6 6.58 5.00 -18.26
CA LEU A 6 6.92 5.00 -16.82
C LEU A 6 6.18 3.90 -16.03
N PHE A 7 4.90 3.70 -16.33
CA PHE A 7 4.12 2.62 -15.72
C PHE A 7 4.72 1.24 -16.02
N TYR A 8 4.98 0.95 -17.30
CA TYR A 8 5.58 -0.34 -17.68
C TYR A 8 7.01 -0.50 -17.15
N SER A 9 7.77 0.59 -17.03
CA SER A 9 9.10 0.55 -16.42
C SER A 9 9.05 0.11 -14.95
N ILE A 10 8.06 0.57 -14.17
CA ILE A 10 7.84 0.11 -12.79
C ILE A 10 7.52 -1.39 -12.77
N LEU A 11 6.61 -1.86 -13.63
CA LEU A 11 6.28 -3.28 -13.70
C LEU A 11 7.51 -4.12 -14.01
N ILE A 12 8.27 -3.75 -15.05
CA ILE A 12 9.47 -4.48 -15.48
C ILE A 12 10.53 -4.48 -14.38
N ALA A 13 10.78 -3.33 -13.76
CA ALA A 13 11.75 -3.21 -12.66
C ALA A 13 11.33 -4.08 -11.47
N THR A 14 10.06 -4.04 -11.08
CA THR A 14 9.52 -4.85 -9.98
C THR A 14 9.65 -6.35 -10.26
N ILE A 15 9.32 -6.79 -11.47
CA ILE A 15 9.47 -8.19 -11.91
C ILE A 15 10.94 -8.61 -11.87
N GLY A 16 11.83 -7.79 -12.46
CA GLY A 16 13.28 -8.10 -12.53
C GLY A 16 13.93 -8.17 -11.15
N ILE A 17 13.64 -7.20 -10.27
CA ILE A 17 14.18 -7.15 -8.91
C ILE A 17 13.65 -8.34 -8.08
N SER A 18 12.34 -8.64 -8.18
CA SER A 18 11.74 -9.80 -7.48
C SER A 18 12.34 -11.12 -7.96
N TYR A 19 12.48 -11.28 -9.28
CA TYR A 19 13.09 -12.48 -9.86
C TYR A 19 14.54 -12.68 -9.39
N HIS A 20 15.33 -11.60 -9.35
CA HIS A 20 16.67 -11.66 -8.78
C HIS A 20 16.64 -12.06 -7.29
N GLY A 21 15.71 -11.48 -6.51
CA GLY A 21 15.50 -11.83 -5.11
C GLY A 21 15.11 -13.28 -4.87
N PHE A 22 14.33 -13.90 -5.76
CA PHE A 22 13.97 -15.32 -5.67
C PHE A 22 15.19 -16.24 -5.78
N LYS A 23 16.22 -15.82 -6.52
CA LYS A 23 17.43 -16.60 -6.75
C LYS A 23 18.58 -16.24 -5.82
N ASN A 24 18.53 -15.06 -5.18
CA ASN A 24 19.61 -14.57 -4.33
C ASN A 24 19.06 -14.13 -2.97
N GLN A 25 19.21 -15.03 -1.98
CA GLN A 25 18.68 -14.80 -0.62
C GLN A 25 19.44 -13.70 0.14
N ASP A 26 20.71 -13.44 -0.18
CA ASP A 26 21.48 -12.37 0.45
C ASP A 26 21.01 -11.01 -0.06
N PHE A 27 20.77 -10.90 -1.38
CA PHE A 27 20.11 -9.73 -1.97
C PHE A 27 18.74 -9.52 -1.36
N PHE A 28 17.90 -10.56 -1.28
CA PHE A 28 16.56 -10.47 -0.70
C PHE A 28 16.61 -9.94 0.73
N ARG A 29 17.43 -10.51 1.62
CA ARG A 29 17.61 -10.09 3.01
C ARG A 29 18.21 -8.68 3.13
N ARG A 30 19.09 -8.29 2.20
CA ARG A 30 19.69 -6.96 2.19
C ARG A 30 18.70 -5.85 1.93
N TYR A 31 17.69 -6.07 1.08
CA TYR A 31 16.77 -5.05 0.60
C TYR A 31 15.35 -5.15 1.15
N MET A 32 14.97 -6.22 1.86
CA MET A 32 13.67 -6.29 2.54
C MET A 32 13.57 -5.28 3.68
N PHE A 33 12.37 -4.78 3.95
CA PHE A 33 12.09 -4.00 5.16
C PHE A 33 12.37 -4.84 6.40
N ASN A 34 13.06 -4.26 7.37
CA ASN A 34 13.30 -4.85 8.68
C ASN A 34 13.40 -3.73 9.73
N VAL A 35 12.63 -3.86 10.81
CA VAL A 35 12.52 -2.83 11.85
C VAL A 35 13.89 -2.44 12.41
N ARG A 36 14.69 -3.43 12.85
CA ARG A 36 16.02 -3.16 13.44
C ARG A 36 16.97 -2.45 12.47
N SER A 37 16.95 -2.85 11.20
CA SER A 37 17.83 -2.26 10.18
C SER A 37 17.45 -0.80 9.91
N VAL A 38 16.15 -0.50 9.78
CA VAL A 38 15.67 0.88 9.57
C VAL A 38 15.95 1.75 10.79
N GLN A 39 15.75 1.24 12.01
CA GLN A 39 16.09 1.94 13.25
C GLN A 39 17.59 2.25 13.38
N LYS A 40 18.45 1.49 12.70
CA LYS A 40 19.90 1.73 12.61
C LYS A 40 20.30 2.65 11.45
N GLY A 41 19.34 3.25 10.75
CA GLY A 41 19.59 4.22 9.67
C GLY A 41 19.59 3.64 8.25
N ASP A 42 19.27 2.35 8.05
CA ASP A 42 19.17 1.76 6.70
C ASP A 42 17.82 2.08 6.06
N TYR A 43 17.60 3.38 5.78
CA TYR A 43 16.33 3.91 5.26
C TYR A 43 16.02 3.48 3.81
N LEU A 44 17.03 2.99 3.06
CA LEU A 44 16.80 2.46 1.72
C LEU A 44 15.73 1.33 1.72
N ARG A 45 15.67 0.57 2.82
CA ARG A 45 14.69 -0.51 3.00
C ARG A 45 13.24 -0.07 3.04
N LEU A 46 12.97 1.21 3.33
CA LEU A 46 11.62 1.78 3.26
C LEU A 46 11.08 1.77 1.83
N LEU A 47 11.95 1.88 0.84
CA LEU A 47 11.57 1.89 -0.57
C LEU A 47 11.85 0.53 -1.24
N SER A 48 13.06 -0.01 -1.06
CA SER A 48 13.53 -1.19 -1.80
C SER A 48 12.68 -2.43 -1.55
N SER A 49 12.13 -2.59 -0.36
CA SER A 49 11.25 -3.71 -0.02
C SER A 49 9.97 -3.76 -0.87
N GLY A 50 9.52 -2.61 -1.39
CA GLY A 50 8.37 -2.51 -2.28
C GLY A 50 8.57 -3.16 -3.65
N PHE A 51 9.82 -3.50 -4.01
CA PHE A 51 10.18 -4.16 -5.27
C PHE A 51 10.51 -5.65 -5.09
N LEU A 52 10.44 -6.17 -3.86
CA LEU A 52 10.69 -7.57 -3.54
C LEU A 52 9.38 -8.30 -3.24
N HIS A 53 9.28 -9.57 -3.61
CA HIS A 53 8.11 -10.40 -3.35
C HIS A 53 8.53 -11.77 -2.80
N ALA A 54 7.63 -12.42 -2.02
CA ALA A 54 7.91 -13.71 -1.40
C ALA A 54 7.92 -14.87 -2.41
N GLY A 55 7.25 -14.69 -3.55
CA GLY A 55 7.12 -15.70 -4.60
C GLY A 55 6.28 -15.17 -5.76
N TRP A 56 6.09 -16.03 -6.77
CA TRP A 56 5.39 -15.67 -7.99
C TRP A 56 3.93 -15.25 -7.76
N GLU A 57 3.20 -15.95 -6.90
CA GLU A 57 1.79 -15.63 -6.61
C GLU A 57 1.66 -14.21 -6.05
N HIS A 58 2.51 -13.86 -5.08
CA HIS A 58 2.54 -12.54 -4.47
C HIS A 58 2.88 -11.45 -5.50
N LEU A 59 3.88 -11.69 -6.34
CA LEU A 59 4.28 -10.77 -7.41
C LEU A 59 3.15 -10.56 -8.43
N ILE A 60 2.60 -11.66 -8.97
CA ILE A 60 1.56 -11.62 -10.01
C ILE A 60 0.32 -10.90 -9.48
N PHE A 61 -0.12 -11.21 -8.25
CA PHE A 61 -1.29 -10.55 -7.66
C PHE A 61 -1.09 -9.03 -7.54
N ASN A 62 0.08 -8.59 -7.08
CA ASN A 62 0.40 -7.17 -7.00
C ASN A 62 0.43 -6.50 -8.38
N MET A 63 1.08 -7.11 -9.36
CA MET A 63 1.20 -6.53 -10.72
C MET A 63 -0.15 -6.48 -11.42
N ILE A 64 -0.99 -7.50 -11.30
CA ILE A 64 -2.36 -7.51 -11.83
C ILE A 64 -3.20 -6.42 -11.16
N SER A 65 -3.16 -6.33 -9.83
CA SER A 65 -3.91 -5.30 -9.10
C SER A 65 -3.47 -3.90 -9.52
N LEU A 66 -2.17 -3.64 -9.61
CA LEU A 66 -1.65 -2.38 -10.09
C LEU A 66 -2.09 -2.07 -11.52
N PHE A 67 -2.08 -3.09 -12.40
CA PHE A 67 -2.50 -2.96 -13.79
C PHE A 67 -3.99 -2.61 -13.93
N PHE A 68 -4.87 -3.13 -13.07
CA PHE A 68 -6.29 -2.78 -13.11
C PHE A 68 -6.57 -1.34 -12.65
N PHE A 69 -5.88 -0.86 -11.61
CA PHE A 69 -6.18 0.43 -11.01
C PHE A 69 -5.36 1.61 -11.54
N HIS A 70 -4.21 1.36 -12.21
CA HIS A 70 -3.31 2.43 -12.65
C HIS A 70 -4.00 3.51 -13.50
N LYS A 71 -4.90 3.10 -14.41
CA LYS A 71 -5.54 4.02 -15.36
C LYS A 71 -6.38 5.09 -14.67
N VAL A 72 -7.04 4.78 -13.55
CA VAL A 72 -7.87 5.76 -12.82
C VAL A 72 -7.02 6.96 -12.42
N ILE A 73 -5.85 6.71 -11.86
CA ILE A 73 -4.95 7.79 -11.43
C ILE A 73 -4.18 8.39 -12.60
N LEU A 74 -3.65 7.57 -13.51
CA LEU A 74 -2.88 8.08 -14.66
C LEU A 74 -3.71 8.99 -15.58
N VAL A 75 -4.96 8.62 -15.85
CA VAL A 75 -5.85 9.41 -16.72
C VAL A 75 -6.47 10.58 -15.96
N GLY A 76 -6.88 10.36 -14.70
CA GLY A 76 -7.55 11.38 -13.90
C GLY A 76 -6.64 12.44 -13.30
N MET A 77 -5.37 12.08 -13.00
CA MET A 77 -4.46 12.93 -12.22
C MET A 77 -3.06 13.11 -12.85
N GLY A 78 -2.73 12.32 -13.86
CA GLY A 78 -1.42 12.35 -14.52
C GLY A 78 -0.36 11.46 -13.88
N VAL A 79 0.79 11.36 -14.56
CA VAL A 79 1.86 10.43 -14.19
C VAL A 79 2.59 10.85 -12.91
N ASP A 80 2.74 12.15 -12.67
CA ASP A 80 3.45 12.67 -11.51
C ASP A 80 2.70 12.31 -10.22
N VAL A 81 1.37 12.45 -10.23
CA VAL A 81 0.51 12.07 -9.09
C VAL A 81 0.49 10.54 -8.91
N PHE A 82 0.47 9.77 -10.00
CA PHE A 82 0.58 8.33 -9.93
C PHE A 82 1.90 7.90 -9.25
N MET A 83 3.03 8.47 -9.67
CA MET A 83 4.35 8.19 -9.10
C MET A 83 4.42 8.60 -7.63
N LEU A 84 3.92 9.80 -7.30
CA LEU A 84 3.86 10.31 -5.93
C LEU A 84 3.06 9.34 -5.03
N ILE A 85 1.88 8.90 -5.46
CA ILE A 85 1.05 7.99 -4.68
C ILE A 85 1.72 6.62 -4.57
N TYR A 86 2.19 6.03 -5.67
CA TYR A 86 2.75 4.69 -5.65
C TYR A 86 4.01 4.58 -4.78
N ILE A 87 4.99 5.44 -5.04
CA ILE A 87 6.27 5.45 -4.30
C ILE A 87 6.06 5.94 -2.87
N GLY A 88 5.30 7.02 -2.69
CA GLY A 88 5.00 7.57 -1.37
C GLY A 88 4.23 6.60 -0.50
N ALA A 89 3.27 5.84 -1.07
CA ALA A 89 2.52 4.83 -0.34
C ALA A 89 3.37 3.61 0.08
N ILE A 90 4.38 3.21 -0.72
CA ILE A 90 5.36 2.19 -0.30
C ILE A 90 6.14 2.70 0.93
N VAL A 91 6.69 3.90 0.83
CA VAL A 91 7.52 4.47 1.91
C VAL A 91 6.68 4.73 3.16
N PHE A 92 5.52 5.37 3.02
CA PHE A 92 4.64 5.67 4.15
C PHE A 92 4.06 4.41 4.79
N GLY A 93 3.70 3.40 3.99
CA GLY A 93 3.27 2.09 4.47
C GLY A 93 4.34 1.42 5.33
N ASN A 94 5.59 1.46 4.91
CA ASN A 94 6.71 0.93 5.68
C ASN A 94 7.04 1.78 6.92
N LEU A 95 6.88 3.11 6.88
CA LEU A 95 6.97 3.97 8.06
C LEU A 95 5.85 3.65 9.06
N PHE A 96 4.64 3.37 8.58
CA PHE A 96 3.54 2.93 9.44
C PHE A 96 3.83 1.55 10.07
N CYS A 97 4.40 0.60 9.31
CA CYS A 97 4.93 -0.64 9.87
C CYS A 97 5.97 -0.40 10.95
N LEU A 98 6.92 0.50 10.71
CA LEU A 98 7.95 0.86 11.69
C LEU A 98 7.33 1.39 12.98
N TYR A 99 6.32 2.25 12.87
CA TYR A 99 5.60 2.78 14.04
C TYR A 99 4.87 1.70 14.84
N ILE A 100 4.12 0.83 14.14
CA ILE A 100 3.33 -0.25 14.77
C ILE A 100 4.23 -1.29 15.42
N TYR A 101 5.30 -1.72 14.72
CA TYR A 101 6.17 -2.83 15.13
C TYR A 101 7.52 -2.37 15.69
N ARG A 102 7.66 -1.10 16.12
CA ARG A 102 8.92 -0.51 16.60
C ARG A 102 9.61 -1.29 17.72
N HIS A 103 8.87 -2.06 18.50
CA HIS A 103 9.38 -2.90 19.58
C HIS A 103 9.62 -4.36 19.16
N GLN A 104 9.46 -4.68 17.87
CA GLN A 104 9.66 -6.01 17.30
C GLN A 104 10.83 -5.98 16.28
N PRO A 105 12.09 -6.03 16.74
CA PRO A 105 13.26 -5.78 15.90
C PRO A 105 13.42 -6.77 14.74
N TYR A 106 12.83 -7.95 14.85
CA TYR A 106 12.88 -8.99 13.81
C TYR A 106 11.74 -8.93 12.81
N TYR A 107 10.75 -8.04 13.03
CA TYR A 107 9.67 -7.87 12.08
C TYR A 107 10.23 -7.41 10.73
N SER A 108 9.78 -8.07 9.66
CA SER A 108 10.19 -7.80 8.28
C SER A 108 8.98 -7.81 7.38
N ALA A 109 9.03 -7.02 6.29
CA ALA A 109 7.97 -6.94 5.29
C ALA A 109 8.57 -6.75 3.89
N ILE A 110 7.81 -7.17 2.87
CA ILE A 110 8.15 -7.05 1.45
C ILE A 110 6.87 -6.92 0.63
N GLY A 111 7.00 -6.41 -0.57
CA GLY A 111 5.93 -6.36 -1.56
C GLY A 111 5.53 -4.96 -1.97
N ALA A 112 5.10 -4.85 -3.22
CA ALA A 112 4.54 -3.62 -3.79
C ALA A 112 3.18 -3.23 -3.18
N SER A 113 2.61 -4.08 -2.33
CA SER A 113 1.22 -4.00 -1.87
C SER A 113 0.88 -2.71 -1.10
N GLY A 114 1.84 -2.09 -0.41
CA GLY A 114 1.65 -0.75 0.16
C GLY A 114 1.36 0.29 -0.93
N GLY A 115 2.16 0.32 -2.00
CA GLY A 115 1.96 1.19 -3.17
C GLY A 115 0.67 0.86 -3.93
N VAL A 116 0.40 -0.44 -4.13
CA VAL A 116 -0.83 -0.92 -4.77
C VAL A 116 -2.07 -0.49 -3.98
N SER A 117 -2.05 -0.64 -2.64
CA SER A 117 -3.12 -0.16 -1.77
C SER A 117 -3.30 1.36 -1.89
N GLY A 118 -2.19 2.13 -1.96
CA GLY A 118 -2.24 3.57 -2.20
C GLY A 118 -2.98 3.92 -3.49
N ILE A 119 -2.67 3.26 -4.59
CA ILE A 119 -3.34 3.47 -5.90
C ILE A 119 -4.81 3.05 -5.86
N ILE A 120 -5.13 1.88 -5.27
CA ILE A 120 -6.52 1.41 -5.14
C ILE A 120 -7.36 2.41 -4.35
N PHE A 121 -6.88 2.81 -3.17
CA PHE A 121 -7.66 3.69 -2.29
C PHE A 121 -7.70 5.15 -2.75
N ALA A 122 -6.69 5.63 -3.45
CA ALA A 122 -6.75 6.90 -4.18
C ALA A 122 -7.82 6.85 -5.28
N SER A 123 -7.91 5.73 -6.02
CA SER A 123 -8.93 5.53 -7.05
C SER A 123 -10.33 5.49 -6.46
N ILE A 124 -10.53 4.84 -5.30
CA ILE A 124 -11.80 4.80 -4.58
C ILE A 124 -12.16 6.20 -4.03
N ALA A 125 -11.19 6.96 -3.54
CA ALA A 125 -11.43 8.33 -3.05
C ALA A 125 -11.92 9.26 -4.16
N LEU A 126 -11.41 9.10 -5.39
CA LEU A 126 -11.89 9.82 -6.57
C LEU A 126 -13.26 9.32 -7.06
N MET A 127 -13.47 8.01 -7.01
CA MET A 127 -14.64 7.33 -7.58
C MET A 127 -15.16 6.25 -6.63
N PRO A 128 -15.88 6.58 -5.54
CA PRO A 128 -16.31 5.61 -4.53
C PRO A 128 -17.21 4.50 -5.06
N HIS A 129 -17.89 4.75 -6.17
CA HIS A 129 -18.73 3.76 -6.86
C HIS A 129 -18.00 2.93 -7.92
N LEU A 130 -16.68 3.15 -8.10
CA LEU A 130 -15.85 2.27 -8.94
C LEU A 130 -16.03 0.82 -8.50
N ARG A 131 -16.32 -0.07 -9.45
CA ARG A 131 -16.53 -1.47 -9.10
C ARG A 131 -15.21 -2.20 -8.89
N VAL A 132 -15.10 -2.81 -7.71
CA VAL A 132 -13.99 -3.69 -7.32
C VAL A 132 -14.60 -5.07 -7.03
N ASN A 133 -14.28 -6.07 -7.83
CA ASN A 133 -14.86 -7.43 -7.71
C ASN A 133 -16.39 -7.40 -7.55
N PHE A 134 -17.10 -6.69 -8.45
CA PHE A 134 -18.57 -6.57 -8.51
C PHE A 134 -19.23 -5.72 -7.40
N ILE A 135 -18.51 -5.28 -6.38
CA ILE A 135 -19.04 -4.43 -5.31
C ILE A 135 -18.54 -2.97 -5.48
N PRO A 136 -19.28 -1.97 -4.96
CA PRO A 136 -18.81 -0.58 -4.96
C PRO A 136 -17.51 -0.42 -4.18
N GLY A 137 -16.62 0.44 -4.65
CA GLY A 137 -15.31 0.67 -4.04
C GLY A 137 -15.38 1.09 -2.57
N TRP A 138 -16.35 1.94 -2.19
CA TRP A 138 -16.54 2.32 -0.79
C TRP A 138 -16.85 1.11 0.12
N LEU A 139 -17.66 0.15 -0.36
CA LEU A 139 -17.97 -1.07 0.40
C LEU A 139 -16.76 -2.00 0.46
N PHE A 140 -16.07 -2.19 -0.68
CA PHE A 140 -14.79 -2.91 -0.71
C PHE A 140 -13.79 -2.31 0.28
N GLY A 141 -13.62 -0.98 0.26
CA GLY A 141 -12.71 -0.27 1.13
C GLY A 141 -13.05 -0.42 2.62
N THR A 142 -14.34 -0.38 2.97
CA THR A 142 -14.81 -0.60 4.34
C THR A 142 -14.45 -2.00 4.82
N ILE A 143 -14.73 -3.03 4.01
CA ILE A 143 -14.43 -4.44 4.33
C ILE A 143 -12.91 -4.62 4.44
N TYR A 144 -12.16 -4.09 3.47
CA TYR A 144 -10.70 -4.18 3.46
C TYR A 144 -10.06 -3.53 4.69
N PHE A 145 -10.48 -2.32 5.07
CA PHE A 145 -9.99 -1.66 6.28
C PHE A 145 -10.40 -2.43 7.54
N GLY A 146 -11.66 -2.88 7.62
CA GLY A 146 -12.13 -3.68 8.76
C GLY A 146 -11.29 -4.94 8.96
N TYR A 147 -11.08 -5.71 7.89
CA TYR A 147 -10.25 -6.91 7.93
C TYR A 147 -8.79 -6.60 8.26
N SER A 148 -8.19 -5.60 7.60
CA SER A 148 -6.77 -5.26 7.81
C SER A 148 -6.51 -4.71 9.22
N VAL A 149 -7.42 -3.90 9.77
CA VAL A 149 -7.34 -3.41 11.16
C VAL A 149 -7.47 -4.58 12.14
N TYR A 150 -8.46 -5.45 11.93
CA TYR A 150 -8.65 -6.64 12.78
C TYR A 150 -7.38 -7.50 12.81
N ARG A 151 -6.82 -7.83 11.64
CA ARG A 151 -5.62 -8.68 11.53
C ARG A 151 -4.35 -8.00 12.07
N MET A 152 -4.23 -6.69 11.91
CA MET A 152 -3.11 -5.94 12.47
C MET A 152 -3.16 -5.89 14.01
N LEU A 153 -4.36 -5.75 14.59
CA LEU A 153 -4.54 -5.68 16.05
C LEU A 153 -4.47 -7.05 16.71
N ASP A 154 -4.86 -8.11 16.01
CA ASP A 154 -4.88 -9.52 16.46
C ASP A 154 -4.18 -10.43 15.42
N PRO A 155 -2.85 -10.40 15.32
CA PRO A 155 -2.10 -11.21 14.38
C PRO A 155 -2.22 -12.69 14.71
N ARG A 156 -2.61 -13.52 13.73
CA ARG A 156 -2.62 -14.97 13.89
C ARG A 156 -1.29 -15.57 13.45
N MET A 157 -0.90 -16.70 14.06
CA MET A 157 0.25 -17.46 13.60
C MET A 157 0.09 -17.85 12.12
N GLY A 158 1.16 -17.64 11.34
CA GLY A 158 1.14 -17.92 9.89
C GLY A 158 0.57 -16.82 9.00
N ASP A 159 0.14 -15.69 9.56
CA ASP A 159 -0.28 -14.54 8.77
C ASP A 159 0.95 -13.76 8.28
N ASN A 160 1.29 -13.97 7.02
CA ASN A 160 2.43 -13.32 6.36
C ASN A 160 2.02 -12.04 5.59
N VAL A 161 0.81 -11.51 5.83
CA VAL A 161 0.30 -10.31 5.14
C VAL A 161 0.70 -9.05 5.90
N GLY A 162 1.32 -8.11 5.19
CA GLY A 162 1.75 -6.83 5.76
C GLY A 162 0.60 -5.83 5.98
N HIS A 163 -0.40 -6.18 6.83
CA HIS A 163 -1.60 -5.36 7.04
C HIS A 163 -1.30 -3.91 7.41
N ALA A 164 -0.28 -3.65 8.23
CA ALA A 164 0.13 -2.28 8.56
C ALA A 164 0.65 -1.52 7.33
N ALA A 165 1.45 -2.15 6.46
CA ALA A 165 1.92 -1.52 5.22
C ALA A 165 0.76 -1.18 4.28
N HIS A 166 -0.22 -2.07 4.18
CA HIS A 166 -1.43 -1.86 3.37
C HIS A 166 -2.26 -0.69 3.90
N LEU A 167 -2.51 -0.64 5.20
CA LEU A 167 -3.26 0.46 5.84
C LEU A 167 -2.53 1.79 5.66
N GLY A 168 -1.22 1.83 5.94
CA GLY A 168 -0.42 3.04 5.75
C GLY A 168 -0.42 3.52 4.29
N GLY A 169 -0.25 2.61 3.33
CA GLY A 169 -0.30 2.93 1.91
C GLY A 169 -1.66 3.46 1.47
N ALA A 170 -2.74 2.82 1.90
CA ALA A 170 -4.11 3.25 1.60
C ALA A 170 -4.43 4.64 2.18
N ILE A 171 -4.05 4.89 3.44
CA ILE A 171 -4.20 6.20 4.09
C ILE A 171 -3.44 7.28 3.31
N PHE A 172 -2.19 7.00 2.89
CA PHE A 172 -1.40 7.92 2.09
C PHE A 172 -2.09 8.25 0.76
N GLY A 173 -2.58 7.24 0.04
CA GLY A 173 -3.29 7.43 -1.22
C GLY A 173 -4.53 8.32 -1.08
N ILE A 174 -5.37 8.07 -0.08
CA ILE A 174 -6.55 8.90 0.23
C ILE A 174 -6.12 10.33 0.58
N ALA A 175 -5.07 10.49 1.41
CA ALA A 175 -4.60 11.80 1.85
C ALA A 175 -4.10 12.65 0.67
N ILE A 176 -3.37 12.09 -0.29
CA ILE A 176 -2.94 12.80 -1.49
C ILE A 176 -4.14 13.27 -2.31
N ILE A 177 -5.17 12.43 -2.49
CA ILE A 177 -6.40 12.86 -3.19
C ILE A 177 -7.13 13.96 -2.41
N ALA A 178 -7.20 13.84 -1.09
CA ALA A 178 -7.83 14.87 -0.25
C ALA A 178 -7.13 16.24 -0.37
N LEU A 179 -5.80 16.24 -0.48
CA LEU A 179 -5.01 17.45 -0.68
C LEU A 179 -5.18 18.04 -2.08
N LEU A 180 -5.19 17.21 -3.12
CA LEU A 180 -5.19 17.67 -4.51
C LEU A 180 -6.61 17.91 -5.07
N LYS A 181 -7.61 17.23 -4.54
CA LYS A 181 -9.01 17.26 -4.99
C LYS A 181 -9.99 17.36 -3.80
N PRO A 182 -9.90 18.39 -2.96
CA PRO A 182 -10.72 18.48 -1.74
C PRO A 182 -12.23 18.47 -2.00
N LEU A 183 -12.70 19.02 -3.12
CA LEU A 183 -14.11 19.00 -3.48
C LEU A 183 -14.65 17.59 -3.66
N PHE A 184 -13.87 16.66 -4.30
CA PHE A 184 -14.27 15.26 -4.45
C PHE A 184 -14.45 14.58 -3.08
N ILE A 185 -13.63 14.94 -2.09
CA ILE A 185 -13.76 14.41 -0.73
C ILE A 185 -15.05 14.88 -0.08
N VAL A 186 -15.38 16.16 -0.24
CA VAL A 186 -16.63 16.75 0.31
C VAL A 186 -17.85 16.12 -0.35
N GLU A 187 -17.87 16.03 -1.68
CA GLU A 187 -18.97 15.42 -2.44
C GLU A 187 -19.22 13.95 -2.06
N ASN A 188 -18.16 13.23 -1.70
CA ASN A 188 -18.19 11.81 -1.36
C ASN A 188 -18.03 11.53 0.14
N ALA A 189 -18.21 12.55 0.99
CA ALA A 189 -17.91 12.49 2.43
C ALA A 189 -18.64 11.35 3.15
N LEU A 190 -19.89 11.03 2.76
CA LEU A 190 -20.64 9.93 3.35
C LEU A 190 -19.91 8.59 3.15
N TYR A 191 -19.51 8.26 1.91
CA TYR A 191 -18.88 6.99 1.57
C TYR A 191 -17.48 6.87 2.19
N LEU A 192 -16.70 7.94 2.12
CA LEU A 192 -15.37 8.01 2.71
C LEU A 192 -15.43 7.98 4.24
N GLY A 193 -16.46 8.60 4.84
CA GLY A 193 -16.72 8.52 6.28
C GLY A 193 -17.02 7.10 6.74
N ILE A 194 -17.86 6.35 6.01
CA ILE A 194 -18.13 4.95 6.31
C ILE A 194 -16.84 4.13 6.21
N MET A 195 -16.04 4.33 5.15
CA MET A 195 -14.74 3.67 5.01
C MET A 195 -13.77 3.99 6.15
N ALA A 196 -13.84 5.19 6.71
CA ALA A 196 -12.94 5.61 7.78
C ALA A 196 -13.30 5.02 9.16
N LEU A 197 -14.48 4.44 9.37
CA LEU A 197 -14.89 3.90 10.68
C LEU A 197 -13.91 2.85 11.23
N PRO A 198 -13.43 1.84 10.47
CA PRO A 198 -12.42 0.92 10.96
C PRO A 198 -11.10 1.60 11.33
N LEU A 199 -10.70 2.65 10.58
CA LEU A 199 -9.48 3.41 10.88
C LEU A 199 -9.63 4.23 12.15
N ALA A 200 -10.80 4.83 12.41
CA ALA A 200 -11.11 5.51 13.66
C ALA A 200 -11.03 4.54 14.85
N TYR A 201 -11.59 3.33 14.71
CA TYR A 201 -11.46 2.27 15.71
C TYR A 201 -9.99 1.87 15.93
N MET A 202 -9.20 1.74 14.88
CA MET A 202 -7.76 1.49 14.98
C MET A 202 -7.07 2.57 15.80
N GLY A 203 -7.31 3.85 15.48
CA GLY A 203 -6.74 4.98 16.21
C GLY A 203 -7.08 4.92 17.71
N TYR A 204 -8.35 4.69 18.03
CA TYR A 204 -8.79 4.51 19.42
C TYR A 204 -8.05 3.37 20.14
N ARG A 205 -7.85 2.22 19.47
CA ARG A 205 -7.15 1.06 20.06
C ARG A 205 -5.66 1.33 20.25
N LEU A 206 -5.03 2.08 19.34
CA LEU A 206 -3.61 2.45 19.44
C LEU A 206 -3.33 3.48 20.55
N LEU A 207 -4.27 4.40 20.80
CA LEU A 207 -4.17 5.40 21.89
C LEU A 207 -4.34 4.80 23.29
N LYS A 208 -4.97 3.63 23.41
CA LYS A 208 -5.19 2.92 24.67
C LYS A 208 -4.08 1.92 25.05
N LYS A 209 -3.08 1.74 24.20
CA LYS A 209 -1.88 0.93 24.45
C LYS A 209 -0.73 1.78 24.96
#